data_b3742a093a37ebf60489b4ac7b096ddb
#
_entry.id   b3742a093a37ebf60489b4ac7b096ddb
#
_cell.length_a   1.000
_cell.length_b   1.000
_cell.length_c   1.000
_cell.angle_alpha   90.00
_cell.angle_beta   90.00
_cell.angle_gamma   90.00
#
_symmetry.space_group_name_H-M   'P 1'
#
loop_
_entity.id
_entity.type
_entity.pdbx_description
1 polymer ?
#
loop_
_entity_poly.entity_id
_entity_poly.type
_entity_poly.pdbx_seq_one_letter_code
_entity_poly.pdbx_strand_id
1 'polypeptide(L)'
;MDGPRRRIMLAAFGDPGHAFPMIALGRALVARGHEVCLETWSRWQEDVEREGMRFAAAPVYEVFPLKDSGLKPYQAAVRGARDSLPAFRDFDPEVVVVDIITVAATLAAEIDGRPWATLVPHVLPTPGPGFPAYSIGARLPRTAAGRAWWRLFEPLVRKGVEQGRDDLNGARARVGLPPLDHVHNGISRRLALVATFPQLEYPRTWDDWVEVTGPLLWERPFGEVDLPPGDDPLVLVAPSTSQDPGQRMLLAALEGLAELPVRVLATTNRREPPGPVRVPANARLVDWVSYARTMPHCAAVVCHAGHGTVVRSLASGAPVVACPAAGDMAENASRVAWAGVGVSLPRRLVTPRGIRLAVERVLGEPRFAERAAELRDWAARHDGARRAAELVEAFAARETSA
;
A
#
# COMPACT_ATOMS: atom_id res chain seq x y z
N MET A 1 -7.96 29.71 -0.71
CA MET A 1 -8.32 30.26 -2.03
C MET A 1 -8.80 29.07 -2.83
N ASP A 2 -10.09 29.05 -3.13
CA ASP A 2 -10.69 27.96 -3.92
C ASP A 2 -10.23 28.14 -5.38
N GLY A 3 -9.37 27.21 -5.83
CA GLY A 3 -9.02 27.11 -7.24
C GLY A 3 -10.24 26.74 -8.09
N PRO A 4 -10.16 26.77 -9.42
CA PRO A 4 -11.28 26.38 -10.27
C PRO A 4 -11.65 24.92 -10.01
N ARG A 5 -12.97 24.65 -9.95
CA ARG A 5 -13.50 23.28 -9.89
C ARG A 5 -13.03 22.51 -11.13
N ARG A 6 -12.49 21.31 -10.92
CA ARG A 6 -11.93 20.45 -11.96
C ARG A 6 -12.61 19.09 -11.98
N ARG A 7 -12.58 18.41 -13.12
CA ARG A 7 -12.96 17.00 -13.28
C ARG A 7 -11.70 16.14 -13.21
N ILE A 8 -11.62 15.28 -12.20
CA ILE A 8 -10.45 14.45 -11.92
C ILE A 8 -10.87 12.98 -11.92
N MET A 9 -10.28 12.20 -12.83
CA MET A 9 -10.47 10.76 -12.87
C MET A 9 -9.43 10.08 -12.00
N LEU A 10 -9.85 9.15 -11.17
CA LEU A 10 -9.01 8.27 -10.38
C LEU A 10 -9.20 6.84 -10.88
N ALA A 11 -8.15 6.05 -10.91
CA ALA A 11 -8.24 4.63 -11.26
C ALA A 11 -7.38 3.77 -10.34
N ALA A 12 -7.97 2.77 -9.71
CA ALA A 12 -7.28 1.92 -8.76
C ALA A 12 -7.64 0.45 -8.90
N PHE A 13 -6.64 -0.40 -8.71
CA PHE A 13 -6.85 -1.81 -8.50
C PHE A 13 -7.71 -2.03 -7.23
N GLY A 14 -8.65 -2.98 -7.29
CA GLY A 14 -9.68 -3.09 -6.26
C GLY A 14 -9.27 -3.82 -4.98
N ASP A 15 -8.00 -4.21 -4.79
CA ASP A 15 -7.56 -4.67 -3.47
C ASP A 15 -7.48 -3.50 -2.47
N PRO A 16 -7.79 -3.73 -1.17
CA PRO A 16 -7.78 -2.69 -0.16
C PRO A 16 -6.47 -1.89 -0.10
N GLY A 17 -5.33 -2.53 -0.36
CA GLY A 17 -4.01 -1.88 -0.37
C GLY A 17 -3.87 -0.78 -1.44
N HIS A 18 -4.66 -0.84 -2.51
CA HIS A 18 -4.66 0.09 -3.64
C HIS A 18 -5.91 0.98 -3.66
N ALA A 19 -7.09 0.40 -3.43
CA ALA A 19 -8.35 1.13 -3.44
C ALA A 19 -8.46 2.15 -2.28
N PHE A 20 -8.06 1.80 -1.06
CA PHE A 20 -8.21 2.67 0.10
C PHE A 20 -7.39 3.97 0.01
N PRO A 21 -6.10 3.95 -0.37
CA PRO A 21 -5.37 5.18 -0.62
C PRO A 21 -5.99 6.05 -1.72
N MET A 22 -6.54 5.45 -2.76
CA MET A 22 -7.20 6.19 -3.83
C MET A 22 -8.53 6.79 -3.38
N ILE A 23 -9.32 6.08 -2.56
CA ILE A 23 -10.54 6.62 -1.94
C ILE A 23 -10.18 7.79 -1.00
N ALA A 24 -9.08 7.67 -0.23
CA ALA A 24 -8.62 8.77 0.62
C ALA A 24 -8.28 10.03 -0.18
N LEU A 25 -7.57 9.87 -1.31
CA LEU A 25 -7.27 10.97 -2.23
C LEU A 25 -8.56 11.57 -2.81
N GLY A 26 -9.47 10.72 -3.31
CA GLY A 26 -10.73 11.17 -3.90
C GLY A 26 -11.58 11.96 -2.93
N ARG A 27 -11.72 11.49 -1.68
CA ARG A 27 -12.41 12.22 -0.60
C ARG A 27 -11.79 13.59 -0.36
N ALA A 28 -10.45 13.68 -0.34
CA ALA A 28 -9.75 14.95 -0.15
C ALA A 28 -9.99 15.93 -1.32
N LEU A 29 -10.04 15.43 -2.56
CA LEU A 29 -10.35 16.22 -3.74
C LEU A 29 -11.82 16.69 -3.75
N VAL A 30 -12.77 15.83 -3.40
CA VAL A 30 -14.20 16.20 -3.23
C VAL A 30 -14.37 17.29 -2.17
N ALA A 31 -13.71 17.14 -1.02
CA ALA A 31 -13.76 18.14 0.06
C ALA A 31 -13.18 19.51 -0.36
N ARG A 32 -12.39 19.56 -1.43
CA ARG A 32 -11.83 20.78 -2.03
C ARG A 32 -12.69 21.31 -3.21
N GLY A 33 -13.85 20.71 -3.46
CA GLY A 33 -14.85 21.17 -4.43
C GLY A 33 -14.68 20.60 -5.84
N HIS A 34 -13.79 19.63 -6.08
CA HIS A 34 -13.62 19.00 -7.37
C HIS A 34 -14.72 17.96 -7.65
N GLU A 35 -14.96 17.71 -8.93
CA GLU A 35 -15.74 16.59 -9.39
C GLU A 35 -14.80 15.41 -9.63
N VAL A 36 -15.07 14.30 -8.92
CA VAL A 36 -14.18 13.15 -8.91
C VAL A 36 -14.93 11.90 -9.36
N CYS A 37 -14.34 11.13 -10.27
CA CYS A 37 -14.80 9.80 -10.63
C CYS A 37 -13.71 8.79 -10.27
N LEU A 38 -14.08 7.69 -9.59
CA LEU A 38 -13.16 6.60 -9.29
C LEU A 38 -13.55 5.33 -10.04
N GLU A 39 -12.65 4.88 -10.93
CA GLU A 39 -12.72 3.58 -11.56
C GLU A 39 -12.04 2.54 -10.67
N THR A 40 -12.80 1.58 -10.15
CA THR A 40 -12.31 0.47 -9.34
C THR A 40 -13.29 -0.70 -9.33
N TRP A 41 -13.04 -1.75 -8.55
CA TRP A 41 -13.93 -2.91 -8.47
C TRP A 41 -15.30 -2.56 -7.90
N SER A 42 -16.35 -3.18 -8.45
CA SER A 42 -17.76 -2.92 -8.10
C SER A 42 -18.09 -3.10 -6.61
N ARG A 43 -17.32 -3.92 -5.88
CA ARG A 43 -17.49 -4.07 -4.43
C ARG A 43 -17.30 -2.79 -3.62
N TRP A 44 -16.68 -1.76 -4.22
CA TRP A 44 -16.42 -0.46 -3.57
C TRP A 44 -17.39 0.63 -4.01
N GLN A 45 -18.36 0.34 -4.88
CA GLN A 45 -19.28 1.34 -5.42
C GLN A 45 -19.94 2.16 -4.32
N GLU A 46 -20.62 1.51 -3.35
CA GLU A 46 -21.30 2.21 -2.25
C GLU A 46 -20.34 3.07 -1.41
N ASP A 47 -19.11 2.61 -1.22
CA ASP A 47 -18.12 3.35 -0.45
C ASP A 47 -17.62 4.58 -1.21
N VAL A 48 -17.38 4.45 -2.51
CA VAL A 48 -16.96 5.54 -3.40
C VAL A 48 -18.05 6.62 -3.47
N GLU A 49 -19.30 6.21 -3.69
CA GLU A 49 -20.45 7.12 -3.78
C GLU A 49 -20.72 7.82 -2.43
N ARG A 50 -20.56 7.12 -1.31
CA ARG A 50 -20.68 7.69 0.04
C ARG A 50 -19.66 8.79 0.33
N GLU A 51 -18.46 8.69 -0.25
CA GLU A 51 -17.43 9.73 -0.15
C GLU A 51 -17.62 10.87 -1.17
N GLY A 52 -18.78 10.90 -1.87
CA GLY A 52 -19.17 11.97 -2.78
C GLY A 52 -18.53 11.90 -4.18
N MET A 53 -17.96 10.78 -4.54
CA MET A 53 -17.38 10.53 -5.86
C MET A 53 -18.38 9.84 -6.78
N ARG A 54 -18.24 10.06 -8.09
CA ARG A 54 -18.85 9.21 -9.11
C ARG A 54 -18.10 7.88 -9.17
N PHE A 55 -18.81 6.77 -9.32
CA PHE A 55 -18.23 5.45 -9.51
C PHE A 55 -18.20 5.04 -10.97
N ALA A 56 -17.09 4.42 -11.40
CA ALA A 56 -16.99 3.69 -12.65
C ALA A 56 -16.48 2.26 -12.36
N ALA A 57 -17.12 1.26 -12.96
CA ALA A 57 -16.68 -0.12 -12.77
C ALA A 57 -15.39 -0.36 -13.57
N ALA A 58 -14.32 -0.77 -12.87
CA ALA A 58 -13.10 -1.19 -13.54
C ALA A 58 -13.36 -2.44 -14.41
N PRO A 59 -12.75 -2.53 -15.60
CA PRO A 59 -12.84 -3.72 -16.43
C PRO A 59 -12.26 -4.93 -15.70
N VAL A 60 -12.72 -6.12 -16.06
CA VAL A 60 -12.14 -7.36 -15.56
C VAL A 60 -10.70 -7.47 -16.09
N TYR A 61 -9.77 -7.20 -15.21
CA TYR A 61 -8.35 -7.13 -15.52
C TYR A 61 -7.54 -7.91 -14.49
N GLU A 62 -6.78 -8.90 -14.95
CA GLU A 62 -5.88 -9.67 -14.10
C GLU A 62 -4.46 -9.10 -14.21
N VAL A 63 -4.00 -8.42 -13.17
CA VAL A 63 -2.63 -7.87 -13.09
C VAL A 63 -1.59 -9.00 -13.11
N PHE A 64 -1.90 -10.09 -12.42
CA PHE A 64 -1.08 -11.30 -12.38
C PHE A 64 -1.90 -12.47 -12.92
N PRO A 65 -1.85 -12.74 -14.25
CA PRO A 65 -2.60 -13.83 -14.83
C PRO A 65 -2.19 -15.16 -14.20
N LEU A 66 -3.16 -16.02 -13.95
CA LEU A 66 -2.91 -17.38 -13.47
C LEU A 66 -1.98 -18.10 -14.44
N LYS A 67 -1.12 -18.97 -13.93
CA LYS A 67 -0.11 -19.69 -14.74
C LYS A 67 -0.68 -20.36 -16.00
N ASP A 68 -1.95 -20.73 -15.97
CA ASP A 68 -2.65 -21.44 -17.03
C ASP A 68 -3.45 -20.53 -17.99
N SER A 69 -3.50 -19.20 -17.75
CA SER A 69 -4.29 -18.27 -18.57
C SER A 69 -3.66 -17.96 -19.93
N GLY A 70 -2.37 -18.29 -20.12
CA GLY A 70 -1.62 -17.96 -21.35
C GLY A 70 -1.43 -16.48 -21.65
N LEU A 71 -2.00 -15.58 -20.82
CA LEU A 71 -1.87 -14.13 -20.96
C LEU A 71 -0.59 -13.65 -20.28
N LYS A 72 0.20 -12.85 -20.98
CA LYS A 72 1.30 -12.09 -20.39
C LYS A 72 0.74 -10.88 -19.64
N PRO A 73 1.43 -10.37 -18.60
CA PRO A 73 0.93 -9.28 -17.74
C PRO A 73 0.36 -8.08 -18.50
N TYR A 74 1.04 -7.61 -19.54
CA TYR A 74 0.57 -6.45 -20.30
C TYR A 74 -0.45 -6.75 -21.42
N GLN A 75 -0.77 -8.00 -21.69
CA GLN A 75 -1.82 -8.34 -22.68
C GLN A 75 -3.21 -8.04 -22.13
N ALA A 76 -3.44 -8.33 -20.86
CA ALA A 76 -4.67 -7.97 -20.17
C ALA A 76 -4.83 -6.44 -20.08
N ALA A 77 -3.72 -5.70 -19.84
CA ALA A 77 -3.73 -4.25 -19.79
C ALA A 77 -4.20 -3.60 -21.11
N VAL A 78 -3.83 -4.16 -22.27
CA VAL A 78 -4.29 -3.68 -23.58
C VAL A 78 -5.81 -3.80 -23.74
N ARG A 79 -6.37 -4.93 -23.30
CA ARG A 79 -7.82 -5.14 -23.33
C ARG A 79 -8.51 -4.20 -22.35
N GLY A 80 -8.05 -4.17 -21.11
CA GLY A 80 -8.60 -3.31 -20.07
C GLY A 80 -8.57 -1.83 -20.44
N ALA A 81 -7.52 -1.36 -21.14
CA ALA A 81 -7.43 0.01 -21.60
C ALA A 81 -8.58 0.39 -22.54
N ARG A 82 -8.94 -0.51 -23.47
CA ARG A 82 -10.07 -0.29 -24.39
C ARG A 82 -11.40 -0.30 -23.65
N ASP A 83 -11.53 -1.15 -22.65
CA ASP A 83 -12.75 -1.29 -21.86
C ASP A 83 -12.94 -0.09 -20.89
N SER A 84 -11.87 0.59 -20.45
CA SER A 84 -11.92 1.81 -19.63
C SER A 84 -12.25 3.08 -20.43
N LEU A 85 -11.91 3.16 -21.72
CA LEU A 85 -12.08 4.36 -22.54
C LEU A 85 -13.49 4.97 -22.54
N PRO A 86 -14.59 4.19 -22.57
CA PRO A 86 -15.93 4.76 -22.48
C PRO A 86 -16.17 5.57 -21.20
N ALA A 87 -15.70 5.08 -20.05
CA ALA A 87 -15.85 5.78 -18.77
C ALA A 87 -15.02 7.10 -18.74
N PHE A 88 -13.81 7.08 -19.31
CA PHE A 88 -12.98 8.28 -19.45
C PHE A 88 -13.66 9.34 -20.32
N ARG A 89 -14.18 8.96 -21.47
CA ARG A 89 -14.84 9.88 -22.42
C ARG A 89 -16.16 10.43 -21.89
N ASP A 90 -16.92 9.61 -21.17
CA ASP A 90 -18.18 10.03 -20.57
C ASP A 90 -17.95 11.03 -19.42
N PHE A 91 -16.92 10.82 -18.61
CA PHE A 91 -16.58 11.73 -17.53
C PHE A 91 -15.80 12.98 -18.00
N ASP A 92 -15.07 12.89 -19.10
CA ASP A 92 -14.25 13.95 -19.72
C ASP A 92 -13.29 14.60 -18.70
N PRO A 93 -12.35 13.86 -18.08
CA PRO A 93 -11.47 14.38 -17.05
C PRO A 93 -10.42 15.35 -17.60
N GLU A 94 -10.07 16.37 -16.83
CA GLU A 94 -8.94 17.25 -17.13
C GLU A 94 -7.60 16.57 -16.83
N VAL A 95 -7.55 15.77 -15.77
CA VAL A 95 -6.38 14.96 -15.37
C VAL A 95 -6.81 13.62 -14.80
N VAL A 96 -5.88 12.65 -14.85
CA VAL A 96 -6.09 11.30 -14.35
C VAL A 96 -5.04 10.98 -13.30
N VAL A 97 -5.41 10.33 -12.19
CA VAL A 97 -4.47 9.74 -11.23
C VAL A 97 -4.67 8.23 -11.23
N VAL A 98 -3.62 7.50 -11.54
CA VAL A 98 -3.65 6.05 -11.72
C VAL A 98 -2.80 5.38 -10.65
N ASP A 99 -3.35 4.35 -10.01
CA ASP A 99 -2.59 3.47 -9.14
C ASP A 99 -1.50 2.71 -9.93
N ILE A 100 -0.33 2.55 -9.34
CA ILE A 100 0.90 2.03 -9.97
C ILE A 100 0.72 0.68 -10.70
N ILE A 101 -0.19 -0.18 -10.26
CA ILE A 101 -0.43 -1.48 -10.92
C ILE A 101 -1.61 -1.45 -11.91
N THR A 102 -2.33 -0.36 -12.02
CA THR A 102 -3.50 -0.22 -12.90
C THR A 102 -3.09 0.27 -14.30
N VAL A 103 -2.18 -0.46 -14.95
CA VAL A 103 -1.58 -0.10 -16.26
C VAL A 103 -2.63 0.10 -17.35
N ALA A 104 -3.76 -0.59 -17.28
CA ALA A 104 -4.88 -0.43 -18.22
C ALA A 104 -5.39 1.02 -18.25
N ALA A 105 -5.64 1.61 -17.10
CA ALA A 105 -6.11 3.00 -17.00
C ALA A 105 -5.02 4.00 -17.42
N THR A 106 -3.73 3.70 -17.20
CA THR A 106 -2.63 4.52 -17.73
C THR A 106 -2.65 4.55 -19.25
N LEU A 107 -2.79 3.39 -19.90
CA LEU A 107 -2.88 3.31 -21.34
C LEU A 107 -4.14 4.02 -21.88
N ALA A 108 -5.29 3.88 -21.17
CA ALA A 108 -6.52 4.56 -21.53
C ALA A 108 -6.37 6.10 -21.48
N ALA A 109 -5.74 6.63 -20.42
CA ALA A 109 -5.47 8.06 -20.29
C ALA A 109 -4.60 8.58 -21.43
N GLU A 110 -3.54 7.86 -21.80
CA GLU A 110 -2.66 8.24 -22.90
C GLU A 110 -3.35 8.14 -24.28
N ILE A 111 -4.18 7.11 -24.51
CA ILE A 111 -4.97 6.97 -25.75
C ILE A 111 -5.96 8.13 -25.90
N ASP A 112 -6.57 8.57 -24.79
CA ASP A 112 -7.52 9.69 -24.78
C ASP A 112 -6.82 11.07 -24.69
N GLY A 113 -5.48 11.09 -24.69
CA GLY A 113 -4.68 12.32 -24.66
C GLY A 113 -4.76 13.07 -23.32
N ARG A 114 -5.11 12.39 -22.21
CA ARG A 114 -5.22 13.01 -20.89
C ARG A 114 -3.89 13.01 -20.15
N PRO A 115 -3.51 14.12 -19.54
CA PRO A 115 -2.38 14.15 -18.63
C PRO A 115 -2.66 13.26 -17.41
N TRP A 116 -1.64 12.50 -16.99
CA TRP A 116 -1.81 11.55 -15.90
C TRP A 116 -0.66 11.57 -14.91
N ALA A 117 -0.99 11.30 -13.65
CA ALA A 117 -0.10 11.12 -12.52
C ALA A 117 -0.21 9.70 -11.97
N THR A 118 0.78 9.27 -11.19
CA THR A 118 0.75 7.96 -10.53
C THR A 118 0.58 8.10 -9.03
N LEU A 119 -0.33 7.32 -8.43
CA LEU A 119 -0.33 7.05 -7.00
C LEU A 119 0.42 5.75 -6.72
N VAL A 120 1.46 5.82 -5.90
CA VAL A 120 2.21 4.68 -5.37
C VAL A 120 1.77 4.46 -3.93
N PRO A 121 0.91 3.46 -3.64
CA PRO A 121 0.31 3.28 -2.31
C PRO A 121 1.23 2.59 -1.30
N HIS A 122 2.52 2.58 -1.54
CA HIS A 122 3.55 1.96 -0.73
C HIS A 122 4.88 2.72 -0.90
N VAL A 123 5.99 2.20 -0.35
CA VAL A 123 7.32 2.76 -0.57
C VAL A 123 7.70 2.70 -2.06
N LEU A 124 8.43 3.72 -2.53
CA LEU A 124 8.78 3.80 -3.95
C LEU A 124 9.62 2.59 -4.38
N PRO A 125 9.16 1.79 -5.37
CA PRO A 125 9.84 0.54 -5.75
C PRO A 125 11.03 0.75 -6.69
N THR A 126 11.34 1.99 -7.10
CA THR A 126 12.48 2.28 -7.97
C THR A 126 13.80 2.02 -7.27
N PRO A 127 14.78 1.36 -7.92
CA PRO A 127 16.07 1.10 -7.33
C PRO A 127 16.85 2.38 -7.08
N GLY A 128 17.64 2.39 -6.02
CA GLY A 128 18.63 3.42 -5.73
C GLY A 128 20.04 2.83 -5.69
N PRO A 129 21.10 3.65 -5.85
CA PRO A 129 22.49 3.15 -5.84
C PRO A 129 22.84 2.43 -4.54
N GLY A 130 23.22 1.15 -4.64
CA GLY A 130 23.56 0.30 -3.49
C GLY A 130 22.35 -0.13 -2.65
N PHE A 131 21.13 -0.01 -3.19
CA PHE A 131 19.95 -0.56 -2.55
C PHE A 131 19.85 -2.07 -2.81
N PRO A 132 19.33 -2.84 -1.84
CA PRO A 132 18.84 -4.18 -2.12
C PRO A 132 17.79 -4.14 -3.23
N ALA A 133 17.68 -5.22 -4.01
CA ALA A 133 16.58 -5.34 -4.95
C ALA A 133 15.23 -5.32 -4.22
N TYR A 134 14.25 -4.62 -4.79
CA TYR A 134 12.92 -4.47 -4.18
C TYR A 134 12.27 -5.84 -3.90
N SER A 135 11.56 -5.95 -2.81
CA SER A 135 10.83 -7.15 -2.37
C SER A 135 11.67 -8.36 -1.94
N ILE A 136 13.00 -8.29 -1.91
CA ILE A 136 13.80 -9.42 -1.41
C ILE A 136 13.89 -9.51 0.11
N GLY A 137 13.42 -8.50 0.83
CA GLY A 137 13.41 -8.47 2.29
C GLY A 137 14.76 -8.15 2.94
N ALA A 138 15.69 -7.57 2.20
CA ALA A 138 16.98 -7.10 2.75
C ALA A 138 16.90 -5.61 3.12
N ARG A 139 17.47 -5.27 4.27
CA ARG A 139 17.56 -3.87 4.71
C ARG A 139 18.68 -3.13 4.00
N LEU A 140 18.51 -1.82 3.81
CA LEU A 140 19.61 -0.97 3.33
C LEU A 140 20.81 -1.07 4.29
N PRO A 141 22.01 -1.44 3.80
CA PRO A 141 23.20 -1.49 4.62
C PRO A 141 23.60 -0.10 5.15
N ARG A 142 24.00 -0.05 6.40
CA ARG A 142 24.51 1.18 7.03
C ARG A 142 25.98 1.47 6.65
N THR A 143 26.73 0.46 6.20
CA THR A 143 28.15 0.58 5.84
C THR A 143 28.37 0.80 4.35
N ALA A 144 29.45 1.49 3.99
CA ALA A 144 29.84 1.68 2.60
C ALA A 144 30.14 0.33 1.89
N ALA A 145 30.78 -0.60 2.59
CA ALA A 145 31.07 -1.94 2.07
C ALA A 145 29.77 -2.72 1.76
N GLY A 146 28.79 -2.67 2.65
CA GLY A 146 27.49 -3.31 2.39
C GLY A 146 26.75 -2.69 1.20
N ARG A 147 26.83 -1.37 1.03
CA ARG A 147 26.26 -0.69 -0.16
C ARG A 147 27.03 -1.05 -1.43
N ALA A 148 28.36 -1.16 -1.35
CA ALA A 148 29.18 -1.61 -2.47
C ALA A 148 28.84 -3.05 -2.89
N TRP A 149 28.58 -3.92 -1.93
CA TRP A 149 28.09 -5.29 -2.19
C TRP A 149 26.80 -5.29 -3.03
N TRP A 150 25.82 -4.49 -2.68
CA TRP A 150 24.55 -4.43 -3.42
C TRP A 150 24.72 -3.82 -4.82
N ARG A 151 25.68 -2.92 -5.03
CA ARG A 151 26.00 -2.40 -6.37
C ARG A 151 26.40 -3.49 -7.36
N LEU A 152 26.98 -4.59 -6.89
CA LEU A 152 27.33 -5.73 -7.76
C LEU A 152 26.07 -6.37 -8.42
N PHE A 153 24.91 -6.20 -7.83
CA PHE A 153 23.64 -6.73 -8.35
C PHE A 153 22.86 -5.73 -9.21
N GLU A 154 23.28 -4.46 -9.27
CA GLU A 154 22.61 -3.44 -10.08
C GLU A 154 22.47 -3.82 -11.57
N PRO A 155 23.45 -4.44 -12.22
CA PRO A 155 23.30 -4.87 -13.62
C PRO A 155 22.17 -5.89 -13.81
N LEU A 156 21.97 -6.79 -12.83
CA LEU A 156 20.90 -7.78 -12.87
C LEU A 156 19.53 -7.11 -12.67
N VAL A 157 19.44 -6.20 -11.70
CA VAL A 157 18.20 -5.40 -11.45
C VAL A 157 17.87 -4.58 -12.70
N ARG A 158 18.84 -3.90 -13.29
CA ARG A 158 18.66 -3.12 -14.52
C ARG A 158 18.14 -3.97 -15.66
N LYS A 159 18.70 -5.17 -15.89
CA LYS A 159 18.21 -6.08 -16.92
C LYS A 159 16.73 -6.45 -16.72
N GLY A 160 16.30 -6.68 -15.48
CA GLY A 160 14.89 -6.92 -15.16
C GLY A 160 13.99 -5.72 -15.44
N VAL A 161 14.48 -4.51 -15.13
CA VAL A 161 13.78 -3.26 -15.45
C VAL A 161 13.68 -3.04 -16.96
N GLU A 162 14.74 -3.28 -17.72
CA GLU A 162 14.76 -3.20 -19.19
C GLU A 162 13.75 -4.18 -19.81
N GLN A 163 13.72 -5.42 -19.33
CA GLN A 163 12.74 -6.41 -19.79
C GLN A 163 11.28 -5.94 -19.52
N GLY A 164 11.01 -5.39 -18.35
CA GLY A 164 9.69 -4.83 -18.01
C GLY A 164 9.31 -3.66 -18.92
N ARG A 165 10.27 -2.79 -19.29
CA ARG A 165 10.08 -1.72 -20.26
C ARG A 165 9.70 -2.28 -21.64
N ASP A 166 10.43 -3.28 -22.11
CA ASP A 166 10.22 -3.85 -23.44
C ASP A 166 8.83 -4.54 -23.52
N ASP A 167 8.42 -5.24 -22.45
CA ASP A 167 7.09 -5.82 -22.35
C ASP A 167 5.97 -4.74 -22.33
N LEU A 168 6.18 -3.64 -21.59
CA LEU A 168 5.26 -2.49 -21.59
C LEU A 168 5.19 -1.83 -22.98
N ASN A 169 6.35 -1.61 -23.63
CA ASN A 169 6.39 -1.04 -24.98
C ASN A 169 5.70 -1.94 -26.02
N GLY A 170 5.78 -3.25 -25.84
CA GLY A 170 4.98 -4.19 -26.65
C GLY A 170 3.47 -4.01 -26.47
N ALA A 171 2.98 -3.69 -25.27
CA ALA A 171 1.59 -3.35 -25.02
C ALA A 171 1.21 -1.99 -25.62
N ARG A 172 2.05 -0.98 -25.45
CA ARG A 172 1.89 0.37 -26.02
C ARG A 172 1.75 0.35 -27.54
N ALA A 173 2.61 -0.37 -28.23
CA ALA A 173 2.55 -0.54 -29.68
C ALA A 173 1.20 -1.11 -30.16
N ARG A 174 0.59 -2.03 -29.40
CA ARG A 174 -0.72 -2.62 -29.73
C ARG A 174 -1.90 -1.65 -29.63
N VAL A 175 -1.71 -0.54 -28.93
CA VAL A 175 -2.71 0.52 -28.78
C VAL A 175 -2.30 1.82 -29.49
N GLY A 176 -1.23 1.78 -30.29
CA GLY A 176 -0.79 2.91 -31.12
C GLY A 176 -0.02 3.99 -30.35
N LEU A 177 0.47 3.69 -29.15
CA LEU A 177 1.26 4.63 -28.34
C LEU A 177 2.76 4.50 -28.64
N PRO A 178 3.54 5.61 -28.59
CA PRO A 178 4.98 5.58 -28.79
C PRO A 178 5.68 4.84 -27.65
N PRO A 179 6.86 4.25 -27.90
CA PRO A 179 7.62 3.57 -26.85
C PRO A 179 8.12 4.56 -25.79
N LEU A 180 8.27 4.06 -24.56
CA LEU A 180 8.95 4.75 -23.45
C LEU A 180 10.41 4.32 -23.39
N ASP A 181 11.30 5.25 -23.03
CA ASP A 181 12.71 4.99 -22.77
C ASP A 181 12.96 4.48 -21.34
N HIS A 182 11.96 4.58 -20.48
CA HIS A 182 11.99 4.19 -19.07
C HIS A 182 10.86 3.24 -18.75
N VAL A 183 11.02 2.52 -17.66
CA VAL A 183 9.94 1.81 -16.99
C VAL A 183 10.13 1.94 -15.50
N HIS A 184 9.05 1.96 -14.83
CA HIS A 184 8.87 1.31 -13.55
C HIS A 184 7.36 1.17 -13.37
N ASN A 185 6.81 0.07 -13.85
CA ASN A 185 5.37 -0.16 -13.98
C ASN A 185 4.62 1.01 -14.65
N GLY A 186 5.32 1.76 -15.52
CA GLY A 186 4.75 2.95 -16.13
C GLY A 186 4.50 4.13 -15.17
N ILE A 187 5.28 4.29 -14.11
CA ILE A 187 5.18 5.45 -13.22
C ILE A 187 5.36 6.74 -14.04
N SER A 188 4.44 7.69 -13.83
CA SER A 188 4.49 9.00 -14.47
C SER A 188 5.73 9.78 -14.04
N ARG A 189 6.50 10.30 -15.02
CA ARG A 189 7.59 11.26 -14.78
C ARG A 189 7.12 12.71 -14.72
N ARG A 190 5.80 12.94 -14.69
CA ARG A 190 5.20 14.27 -14.52
C ARG A 190 4.78 14.51 -13.07
N LEU A 191 4.25 13.47 -12.41
CA LEU A 191 3.95 13.45 -10.98
C LEU A 191 3.75 12.00 -10.51
N ALA A 192 4.48 11.60 -9.47
CA ALA A 192 4.27 10.37 -8.72
C ALA A 192 4.09 10.68 -7.23
N LEU A 193 2.92 10.36 -6.70
CA LEU A 193 2.53 10.54 -5.30
C LEU A 193 2.86 9.28 -4.52
N VAL A 194 3.82 9.33 -3.62
CA VAL A 194 4.24 8.17 -2.81
C VAL A 194 3.57 8.23 -1.44
N ALA A 195 2.58 7.36 -1.25
CA ALA A 195 1.68 7.37 -0.09
C ALA A 195 2.25 6.61 1.11
N THR A 196 3.40 7.03 1.60
CA THR A 196 4.10 6.42 2.74
C THR A 196 4.69 7.47 3.68
N PHE A 197 5.08 7.04 4.86
CA PHE A 197 5.88 7.89 5.75
C PHE A 197 7.26 8.16 5.13
N PRO A 198 7.74 9.41 5.06
CA PRO A 198 9.11 9.71 4.65
C PRO A 198 10.16 8.94 5.45
N GLN A 199 9.86 8.62 6.72
CA GLN A 199 10.71 7.86 7.62
C GLN A 199 10.84 6.36 7.26
N LEU A 200 9.97 5.85 6.40
CA LEU A 200 10.07 4.49 5.86
C LEU A 200 10.85 4.46 4.54
N GLU A 201 11.10 5.60 3.91
CA GLU A 201 11.90 5.66 2.69
C GLU A 201 13.40 5.62 3.00
N TYR A 202 14.15 4.88 2.19
CA TYR A 202 15.62 4.90 2.27
C TYR A 202 16.16 6.24 1.76
N PRO A 203 17.21 6.80 2.38
CA PRO A 203 17.81 8.05 1.94
C PRO A 203 18.27 7.95 0.48
N ARG A 204 17.78 8.85 -0.36
CA ARG A 204 18.09 8.91 -1.79
C ARG A 204 17.96 10.34 -2.31
N THR A 205 18.55 10.63 -3.44
CA THR A 205 18.18 11.80 -4.23
C THR A 205 16.84 11.50 -4.89
N TRP A 206 15.90 12.39 -4.73
CA TRP A 206 14.57 12.29 -5.33
C TRP A 206 14.57 12.95 -6.69
N ASP A 207 13.87 12.34 -7.64
CA ASP A 207 13.53 13.00 -8.90
C ASP A 207 12.47 14.08 -8.64
N ASP A 208 12.48 15.18 -9.39
CA ASP A 208 11.60 16.35 -9.20
C ASP A 208 10.10 16.03 -9.39
N TRP A 209 9.81 14.91 -10.04
CA TRP A 209 8.44 14.42 -10.25
C TRP A 209 7.93 13.48 -9.15
N VAL A 210 8.74 13.17 -8.13
CA VAL A 210 8.37 12.28 -7.02
C VAL A 210 8.09 13.09 -5.77
N GLU A 211 6.89 12.93 -5.23
CA GLU A 211 6.43 13.57 -4.00
C GLU A 211 6.02 12.54 -2.96
N VAL A 212 6.71 12.51 -1.81
CA VAL A 212 6.32 11.67 -0.68
C VAL A 212 5.29 12.42 0.16
N THR A 213 4.03 12.03 0.02
CA THR A 213 2.89 12.76 0.58
C THR A 213 2.63 12.49 2.07
N GLY A 214 3.11 11.36 2.56
CA GLY A 214 2.61 10.74 3.79
C GLY A 214 1.55 9.68 3.47
N PRO A 215 1.16 8.86 4.46
CA PRO A 215 0.18 7.81 4.26
C PRO A 215 -1.21 8.38 3.92
N LEU A 216 -1.87 7.79 2.94
CA LEU A 216 -3.25 8.08 2.58
C LEU A 216 -4.15 7.05 3.26
N LEU A 217 -4.83 7.47 4.33
CA LEU A 217 -5.55 6.58 5.20
C LEU A 217 -7.07 6.73 5.02
N TRP A 218 -7.70 5.66 4.58
CA TRP A 218 -9.14 5.50 4.57
C TRP A 218 -9.51 4.12 5.13
N GLU A 219 -10.68 4.00 5.68
CA GLU A 219 -11.28 2.75 6.14
C GLU A 219 -12.79 2.86 6.03
N ARG A 220 -13.42 1.75 5.62
CA ARG A 220 -14.89 1.67 5.63
C ARG A 220 -15.41 1.97 7.03
N PRO A 221 -16.47 2.80 7.18
CA PRO A 221 -17.09 3.03 8.47
C PRO A 221 -17.49 1.72 9.14
N PHE A 222 -17.08 1.55 10.38
CA PHE A 222 -17.33 0.35 11.17
C PHE A 222 -17.86 0.73 12.55
N GLY A 223 -18.68 -0.18 13.15
CA GLY A 223 -19.24 0.00 14.48
C GLY A 223 -18.20 0.05 15.61
N GLU A 224 -18.68 -0.04 16.84
CA GLU A 224 -17.80 -0.10 18.02
C GLU A 224 -16.93 -1.35 18.00
N VAL A 225 -15.74 -1.21 18.56
CA VAL A 225 -14.77 -2.30 18.72
C VAL A 225 -14.81 -2.72 20.18
N ASP A 226 -15.23 -3.95 20.40
CA ASP A 226 -15.23 -4.56 21.72
C ASP A 226 -13.84 -5.13 22.02
N LEU A 227 -13.05 -4.40 22.81
CA LEU A 227 -11.70 -4.79 23.21
C LEU A 227 -11.72 -5.86 24.30
N PRO A 228 -10.76 -6.81 24.33
CA PRO A 228 -10.61 -7.73 25.44
C PRO A 228 -10.47 -6.97 26.77
N PRO A 229 -11.16 -7.39 27.86
CA PRO A 229 -11.10 -6.70 29.15
C PRO A 229 -9.73 -6.84 29.81
N GLY A 230 -9.41 -5.93 30.76
CA GLY A 230 -8.18 -5.93 31.55
C GLY A 230 -7.25 -4.77 31.23
N ASP A 231 -6.14 -4.66 31.97
CA ASP A 231 -5.19 -3.55 31.89
C ASP A 231 -3.85 -3.96 31.25
N ASP A 232 -3.63 -5.24 30.99
CA ASP A 232 -2.43 -5.71 30.30
C ASP A 232 -2.29 -5.08 28.91
N PRO A 233 -1.06 -4.94 28.37
CA PRO A 233 -0.82 -4.40 27.04
C PRO A 233 -1.64 -5.13 25.96
N LEU A 234 -2.35 -4.36 25.11
CA LEU A 234 -3.15 -4.93 24.01
C LEU A 234 -2.25 -5.19 22.80
N VAL A 235 -2.29 -6.41 22.28
CA VAL A 235 -1.64 -6.82 21.04
C VAL A 235 -2.69 -7.16 20.00
N LEU A 236 -2.70 -6.43 18.87
CA LEU A 236 -3.54 -6.77 17.72
C LEU A 236 -2.82 -7.76 16.82
N VAL A 237 -3.53 -8.83 16.41
CA VAL A 237 -3.06 -9.79 15.41
C VAL A 237 -3.87 -9.63 14.13
N ALA A 238 -3.23 -9.10 13.07
CA ALA A 238 -3.83 -8.68 11.81
C ALA A 238 -3.25 -9.48 10.62
N PRO A 239 -3.81 -10.67 10.28
CA PRO A 239 -3.33 -11.49 9.17
C PRO A 239 -3.66 -10.87 7.80
N SER A 240 -3.08 -11.42 6.74
CA SER A 240 -3.39 -11.02 5.37
C SER A 240 -4.81 -11.36 4.97
N THR A 241 -5.43 -10.47 4.21
CA THR A 241 -6.75 -10.73 3.58
C THR A 241 -6.66 -11.63 2.35
N SER A 242 -5.48 -11.76 1.72
CA SER A 242 -5.30 -12.49 0.45
C SER A 242 -4.16 -13.51 0.46
N GLN A 243 -3.11 -13.22 1.22
CA GLN A 243 -1.88 -14.02 1.22
C GLN A 243 -1.78 -14.90 2.46
N ASP A 244 -1.31 -15.96 2.66
CA ASP A 244 -1.30 -16.89 3.82
C ASP A 244 -2.64 -17.65 3.98
N PRO A 245 -2.98 -18.49 3.01
CA PRO A 245 -4.25 -19.26 3.01
C PRO A 245 -4.37 -20.20 4.22
N GLY A 246 -3.26 -20.65 4.79
CA GLY A 246 -3.25 -21.48 6.01
C GLY A 246 -3.32 -20.68 7.32
N GLN A 247 -3.44 -19.35 7.27
CA GLN A 247 -3.47 -18.45 8.43
C GLN A 247 -2.36 -18.74 9.46
N ARG A 248 -1.19 -19.14 8.97
CA ARG A 248 -0.06 -19.57 9.79
C ARG A 248 0.35 -18.52 10.83
N MET A 249 0.35 -17.24 10.45
CA MET A 249 0.70 -16.16 11.37
C MET A 249 -0.32 -16.05 12.49
N LEU A 250 -1.62 -16.10 12.18
CA LEU A 250 -2.70 -16.03 13.18
C LEU A 250 -2.58 -17.17 14.19
N LEU A 251 -2.47 -18.40 13.70
CA LEU A 251 -2.39 -19.58 14.56
C LEU A 251 -1.14 -19.55 15.46
N ALA A 252 0.01 -19.21 14.87
CA ALA A 252 1.26 -19.08 15.63
C ALA A 252 1.22 -17.94 16.65
N ALA A 253 0.51 -16.84 16.37
CA ALA A 253 0.35 -15.74 17.31
C ALA A 253 -0.54 -16.13 18.49
N LEU A 254 -1.69 -16.74 18.23
CA LEU A 254 -2.59 -17.21 19.31
C LEU A 254 -1.88 -18.18 20.25
N GLU A 255 -1.13 -19.16 19.72
CA GLU A 255 -0.37 -20.10 20.54
C GLU A 255 0.81 -19.42 21.26
N GLY A 256 1.59 -18.61 20.54
CA GLY A 256 2.81 -18.00 21.11
C GLY A 256 2.56 -16.95 22.18
N LEU A 257 1.40 -16.27 22.14
CA LEU A 257 1.05 -15.21 23.08
C LEU A 257 0.16 -15.69 24.25
N ALA A 258 -0.24 -16.97 24.25
CA ALA A 258 -1.20 -17.52 25.21
C ALA A 258 -0.80 -17.34 26.70
N GLU A 259 0.49 -17.37 27.00
CA GLU A 259 1.01 -17.30 28.37
C GLU A 259 1.70 -15.96 28.69
N LEU A 260 1.68 -15.01 27.75
CA LEU A 260 2.24 -13.68 28.00
C LEU A 260 1.25 -12.81 28.79
N PRO A 261 1.73 -11.89 29.63
CA PRO A 261 0.90 -10.88 30.28
C PRO A 261 0.49 -9.80 29.27
N VAL A 262 -0.34 -10.18 28.32
CA VAL A 262 -0.90 -9.33 27.27
C VAL A 262 -2.35 -9.72 27.00
N ARG A 263 -3.14 -8.78 26.54
CA ARG A 263 -4.45 -9.04 25.94
C ARG A 263 -4.27 -9.16 24.42
N VAL A 264 -4.86 -10.16 23.81
CA VAL A 264 -4.74 -10.40 22.38
C VAL A 264 -6.10 -10.19 21.71
N LEU A 265 -6.17 -9.24 20.77
CA LEU A 265 -7.28 -9.14 19.84
C LEU A 265 -6.82 -9.66 18.47
N ALA A 266 -7.37 -10.77 18.04
CA ALA A 266 -7.03 -11.38 16.76
C ALA A 266 -8.21 -11.32 15.80
N THR A 267 -7.95 -11.08 14.52
CA THR A 267 -8.99 -11.11 13.48
C THR A 267 -8.69 -12.14 12.42
N THR A 268 -9.74 -12.78 11.88
CA THR A 268 -9.60 -13.64 10.70
C THR A 268 -9.58 -12.85 9.39
N ASN A 269 -9.90 -11.56 9.44
CA ASN A 269 -10.10 -10.71 8.27
C ASN A 269 -11.11 -11.29 7.27
N ARG A 270 -12.20 -11.88 7.78
CA ARG A 270 -13.29 -12.52 7.02
C ARG A 270 -12.81 -13.71 6.19
N ARG A 271 -11.75 -14.36 6.63
CA ARG A 271 -11.27 -15.61 6.03
C ARG A 271 -11.50 -16.76 7.00
N GLU A 272 -12.13 -17.79 6.51
CA GLU A 272 -12.33 -18.99 7.31
C GLU A 272 -10.99 -19.68 7.60
N PRO A 273 -10.67 -19.96 8.86
CA PRO A 273 -9.47 -20.74 9.21
C PRO A 273 -9.55 -22.15 8.65
N PRO A 274 -8.39 -22.79 8.37
CA PRO A 274 -8.35 -24.15 7.77
C PRO A 274 -8.89 -25.25 8.68
N GLY A 275 -9.29 -24.92 9.90
CA GLY A 275 -9.86 -25.83 10.89
C GLY A 275 -10.16 -25.15 12.22
N PRO A 276 -10.55 -25.90 13.26
CA PRO A 276 -10.86 -25.34 14.56
C PRO A 276 -9.67 -24.57 15.13
N VAL A 277 -9.92 -23.34 15.59
CA VAL A 277 -8.91 -22.45 16.19
C VAL A 277 -9.03 -22.53 17.71
N ARG A 278 -7.93 -22.88 18.38
CA ARG A 278 -7.84 -22.77 19.84
C ARG A 278 -7.57 -21.30 20.21
N VAL A 279 -8.54 -20.66 20.86
CA VAL A 279 -8.41 -19.30 21.35
C VAL A 279 -8.01 -19.34 22.82
N PRO A 280 -6.84 -18.80 23.22
CA PRO A 280 -6.39 -18.75 24.61
C PRO A 280 -7.26 -17.83 25.48
N ALA A 281 -7.18 -17.99 26.81
CA ALA A 281 -7.98 -17.21 27.76
C ALA A 281 -7.69 -15.70 27.71
N ASN A 282 -6.47 -15.30 27.35
CA ASN A 282 -6.06 -13.91 27.20
C ASN A 282 -6.34 -13.34 25.80
N ALA A 283 -7.00 -14.11 24.91
CA ALA A 283 -7.24 -13.75 23.54
C ALA A 283 -8.73 -13.69 23.20
N ARG A 284 -9.08 -12.80 22.27
CA ARG A 284 -10.38 -12.74 21.59
C ARG A 284 -10.16 -12.82 20.08
N LEU A 285 -10.87 -13.73 19.44
CA LEU A 285 -10.87 -13.88 17.98
C LEU A 285 -12.17 -13.33 17.42
N VAL A 286 -12.06 -12.44 16.41
CA VAL A 286 -13.20 -11.82 15.73
C VAL A 286 -13.02 -11.93 14.22
N ASP A 287 -14.10 -11.81 13.45
CA ASP A 287 -14.03 -11.88 12.00
C ASP A 287 -13.40 -10.63 11.38
N TRP A 288 -13.70 -9.48 11.97
CA TRP A 288 -13.26 -8.19 11.48
C TRP A 288 -13.18 -7.17 12.60
N VAL A 289 -12.26 -6.22 12.46
CA VAL A 289 -12.09 -5.11 13.40
C VAL A 289 -11.67 -3.85 12.65
N SER A 290 -12.19 -2.71 13.09
CA SER A 290 -11.70 -1.41 12.62
C SER A 290 -10.28 -1.16 13.11
N TYR A 291 -9.33 -1.08 12.21
CA TYR A 291 -7.95 -0.76 12.56
C TYR A 291 -7.80 0.69 13.05
N ALA A 292 -8.57 1.61 12.46
CA ALA A 292 -8.55 3.01 12.86
C ALA A 292 -9.00 3.21 14.33
N ARG A 293 -9.94 2.39 14.81
CA ARG A 293 -10.45 2.45 16.18
C ARG A 293 -9.66 1.58 17.15
N THR A 294 -9.06 0.49 16.68
CA THR A 294 -8.37 -0.49 17.52
C THR A 294 -6.91 -0.16 17.74
N MET A 295 -6.19 0.18 16.68
CA MET A 295 -4.74 0.36 16.75
C MET A 295 -4.27 1.47 17.70
N PRO A 296 -5.03 2.58 17.93
CA PRO A 296 -4.65 3.56 18.95
C PRO A 296 -4.58 3.01 20.39
N HIS A 297 -5.21 1.88 20.65
CA HIS A 297 -5.20 1.22 21.96
C HIS A 297 -4.14 0.11 22.07
N CYS A 298 -3.44 -0.19 20.98
CA CYS A 298 -2.50 -1.31 20.92
C CYS A 298 -1.09 -0.91 21.36
N ALA A 299 -0.50 -1.73 22.22
CA ALA A 299 0.93 -1.65 22.57
C ALA A 299 1.82 -2.23 21.45
N ALA A 300 1.30 -3.13 20.63
CA ALA A 300 1.97 -3.66 19.44
C ALA A 300 0.95 -4.23 18.43
N VAL A 301 1.35 -4.28 17.15
CA VAL A 301 0.57 -4.92 16.08
C VAL A 301 1.42 -6.00 15.41
N VAL A 302 0.96 -7.25 15.49
CA VAL A 302 1.52 -8.38 14.74
C VAL A 302 0.77 -8.47 13.40
N CYS A 303 1.45 -8.26 12.29
CA CYS A 303 0.78 -8.25 10.98
C CYS A 303 1.63 -8.89 9.87
N HIS A 304 0.96 -9.21 8.77
CA HIS A 304 1.56 -9.76 7.55
C HIS A 304 2.46 -8.77 6.79
N ALA A 305 2.70 -7.59 7.32
CA ALA A 305 3.49 -6.51 6.72
C ALA A 305 2.91 -5.94 5.40
N GLY A 306 1.61 -6.03 5.15
CA GLY A 306 0.94 -5.24 4.11
C GLY A 306 1.09 -3.75 4.41
N HIS A 307 1.42 -2.94 3.39
CA HIS A 307 1.78 -1.53 3.59
C HIS A 307 0.69 -0.74 4.33
N GLY A 308 -0.57 -0.88 3.91
CA GLY A 308 -1.71 -0.19 4.54
C GLY A 308 -1.84 -0.50 6.04
N THR A 309 -1.61 -1.76 6.46
CA THR A 309 -1.63 -2.15 7.87
C THR A 309 -0.45 -1.55 8.63
N VAL A 310 0.75 -1.57 8.04
CA VAL A 310 1.97 -0.99 8.65
C VAL A 310 1.80 0.50 8.89
N VAL A 311 1.42 1.27 7.86
CA VAL A 311 1.29 2.73 8.01
C VAL A 311 0.15 3.13 8.93
N ARG A 312 -0.95 2.34 8.97
CA ARG A 312 -2.05 2.56 9.92
C ARG A 312 -1.60 2.33 11.36
N SER A 313 -0.86 1.25 11.61
CA SER A 313 -0.28 0.96 12.93
C SER A 313 0.62 2.11 13.41
N LEU A 314 1.52 2.57 12.55
CA LEU A 314 2.46 3.64 12.88
C LEU A 314 1.77 5.00 13.03
N ALA A 315 0.75 5.30 12.21
CA ALA A 315 -0.09 6.49 12.39
C ALA A 315 -0.90 6.47 13.70
N SER A 316 -1.10 5.29 14.28
CA SER A 316 -1.73 5.08 15.58
C SER A 316 -0.74 5.05 16.75
N GLY A 317 0.57 5.10 16.48
CA GLY A 317 1.63 5.03 17.49
C GLY A 317 1.95 3.62 17.97
N ALA A 318 1.44 2.58 17.33
CA ALA A 318 1.68 1.19 17.68
C ALA A 318 2.86 0.60 16.88
N PRO A 319 3.93 0.12 17.54
CA PRO A 319 5.05 -0.54 16.87
C PRO A 319 4.64 -1.89 16.26
N VAL A 320 5.39 -2.35 15.26
CA VAL A 320 5.00 -3.46 14.39
C VAL A 320 5.89 -4.68 14.55
N VAL A 321 5.28 -5.85 14.72
CA VAL A 321 5.91 -7.15 14.47
C VAL A 321 5.52 -7.59 13.05
N ALA A 322 6.40 -7.37 12.10
CA ALA A 322 6.17 -7.61 10.69
C ALA A 322 6.49 -9.06 10.29
N CYS A 323 5.49 -9.83 9.90
CA CYS A 323 5.58 -11.25 9.50
C CYS A 323 5.26 -11.39 8.01
N PRO A 324 6.20 -11.08 7.08
CA PRO A 324 5.89 -11.01 5.66
C PRO A 324 5.43 -12.37 5.11
N ALA A 325 4.31 -12.38 4.41
CA ALA A 325 3.74 -13.55 3.78
C ALA A 325 4.24 -13.76 2.35
N ALA A 326 4.23 -12.71 1.52
CA ALA A 326 4.64 -12.77 0.11
C ALA A 326 4.93 -11.37 -0.46
N GLY A 327 5.50 -11.30 -1.64
CA GLY A 327 5.64 -10.10 -2.46
C GLY A 327 6.35 -8.93 -1.77
N ASP A 328 5.79 -7.74 -1.91
CA ASP A 328 6.27 -6.48 -1.35
C ASP A 328 6.25 -6.41 0.19
N MET A 329 5.55 -7.34 0.85
CA MET A 329 5.50 -7.41 2.32
C MET A 329 6.89 -7.61 2.93
N ALA A 330 7.80 -8.29 2.22
CA ALA A 330 9.19 -8.45 2.65
C ALA A 330 9.94 -7.11 2.65
N GLU A 331 9.67 -6.25 1.68
CA GLU A 331 10.20 -4.88 1.65
C GLU A 331 9.66 -4.07 2.82
N ASN A 332 8.34 -4.07 3.04
CA ASN A 332 7.71 -3.34 4.14
C ASN A 332 8.27 -3.78 5.50
N ALA A 333 8.46 -5.10 5.71
CA ALA A 333 9.07 -5.63 6.93
C ALA A 333 10.52 -5.15 7.12
N SER A 334 11.28 -5.04 6.02
CA SER A 334 12.65 -4.51 6.05
C SER A 334 12.67 -3.02 6.41
N ARG A 335 11.70 -2.24 5.88
CA ARG A 335 11.54 -0.81 6.18
C ARG A 335 11.14 -0.58 7.64
N VAL A 336 10.22 -1.38 8.18
CA VAL A 336 9.86 -1.38 9.61
C VAL A 336 11.10 -1.57 10.50
N ALA A 337 11.91 -2.60 10.21
CA ALA A 337 13.11 -2.88 10.99
C ALA A 337 14.22 -1.84 10.79
N TRP A 338 14.34 -1.27 9.58
CA TRP A 338 15.32 -0.23 9.27
C TRP A 338 14.98 1.08 9.95
N ALA A 339 13.71 1.49 9.92
CA ALA A 339 13.21 2.71 10.57
C ALA A 339 13.18 2.63 12.10
N GLY A 340 13.36 1.44 12.68
CA GLY A 340 13.35 1.23 14.12
C GLY A 340 11.96 1.27 14.76
N VAL A 341 10.89 1.11 13.97
CA VAL A 341 9.49 1.16 14.41
C VAL A 341 8.92 -0.22 14.71
N GLY A 342 9.77 -1.25 14.78
CA GLY A 342 9.37 -2.61 15.05
C GLY A 342 10.42 -3.63 14.61
N VAL A 343 10.01 -4.88 14.50
CA VAL A 343 10.87 -6.01 14.12
C VAL A 343 10.33 -6.74 12.89
N SER A 344 11.23 -7.26 12.07
CA SER A 344 10.90 -8.15 10.95
C SER A 344 11.15 -9.59 11.35
N LEU A 345 10.11 -10.43 11.23
CA LEU A 345 10.18 -11.86 11.50
C LEU A 345 10.08 -12.63 10.18
N PRO A 346 11.20 -13.15 9.63
CA PRO A 346 11.19 -13.89 8.38
C PRO A 346 10.22 -15.08 8.40
N ARG A 347 9.61 -15.39 7.25
CA ARG A 347 8.56 -16.43 7.12
C ARG A 347 8.89 -17.75 7.82
N ARG A 348 10.15 -18.20 7.75
CA ARG A 348 10.61 -19.44 8.41
C ARG A 348 10.55 -19.36 9.95
N LEU A 349 10.61 -18.16 10.53
CA LEU A 349 10.56 -17.89 11.95
C LEU A 349 9.17 -17.50 12.46
N VAL A 350 8.15 -17.44 11.58
CA VAL A 350 6.74 -17.27 11.97
C VAL A 350 6.26 -18.57 12.60
N THR A 351 6.62 -18.75 13.86
CA THR A 351 6.30 -19.87 14.76
C THR A 351 5.81 -19.30 16.09
N PRO A 352 5.12 -20.08 16.93
CA PRO A 352 4.68 -19.60 18.26
C PRO A 352 5.82 -18.96 19.05
N ARG A 353 6.96 -19.65 19.17
CA ARG A 353 8.15 -19.12 19.84
C ARG A 353 8.71 -17.86 19.17
N GLY A 354 8.76 -17.84 17.85
CA GLY A 354 9.28 -16.68 17.11
C GLY A 354 8.44 -15.42 17.30
N ILE A 355 7.12 -15.55 17.26
CA ILE A 355 6.19 -14.44 17.51
C ILE A 355 6.27 -13.99 18.97
N ARG A 356 6.28 -14.93 19.92
CA ARG A 356 6.47 -14.63 21.35
C ARG A 356 7.69 -13.75 21.58
N LEU A 357 8.87 -14.21 21.15
CA LEU A 357 10.12 -13.46 21.31
C LEU A 357 10.11 -12.10 20.62
N ALA A 358 9.46 -12.00 19.45
CA ALA A 358 9.33 -10.73 18.74
C ALA A 358 8.43 -9.73 19.47
N VAL A 359 7.31 -10.19 20.04
CA VAL A 359 6.40 -9.36 20.85
C VAL A 359 7.05 -8.96 22.16
N GLU A 360 7.66 -9.90 22.89
CA GLU A 360 8.42 -9.62 24.12
C GLU A 360 9.48 -8.53 23.87
N ARG A 361 10.20 -8.62 22.75
CA ARG A 361 11.20 -7.63 22.36
C ARG A 361 10.59 -6.27 22.07
N VAL A 362 9.50 -6.21 21.31
CA VAL A 362 8.86 -4.94 20.95
C VAL A 362 8.28 -4.25 22.18
N LEU A 363 7.68 -5.00 23.10
CA LEU A 363 7.13 -4.47 24.34
C LEU A 363 8.20 -4.13 25.39
N GLY A 364 9.31 -4.90 25.42
CA GLY A 364 10.38 -4.74 26.40
C GLY A 364 11.43 -3.68 26.05
N GLU A 365 11.51 -3.22 24.80
CA GLU A 365 12.44 -2.18 24.37
C GLU A 365 11.69 -0.86 24.09
N PRO A 366 11.69 0.15 25.01
CA PRO A 366 10.90 1.39 24.90
C PRO A 366 11.11 2.15 23.59
N ARG A 367 12.28 2.07 22.98
CA ARG A 367 12.62 2.74 21.72
C ARG A 367 11.65 2.45 20.58
N PHE A 368 11.00 1.27 20.55
CA PHE A 368 10.03 0.95 19.50
C PHE A 368 8.74 1.75 19.66
N ALA A 369 8.24 1.86 20.88
CA ALA A 369 7.06 2.66 21.20
C ALA A 369 7.36 4.16 21.01
N GLU A 370 8.51 4.65 21.45
CA GLU A 370 8.96 6.04 21.27
C GLU A 370 9.02 6.37 19.78
N ARG A 371 9.66 5.52 18.98
CA ARG A 371 9.77 5.75 17.54
C ARG A 371 8.42 5.67 16.81
N ALA A 372 7.53 4.77 17.20
CA ALA A 372 6.17 4.71 16.66
C ALA A 372 5.35 5.96 17.03
N ALA A 373 5.51 6.46 18.27
CA ALA A 373 4.89 7.70 18.71
C ALA A 373 5.36 8.93 17.89
N GLU A 374 6.65 9.01 17.55
CA GLU A 374 7.17 10.07 16.67
C GLU A 374 6.45 10.07 15.29
N LEU A 375 6.19 8.88 14.71
CA LEU A 375 5.48 8.77 13.44
C LEU A 375 4.00 9.12 13.57
N ARG A 376 3.34 8.74 14.67
CA ARG A 376 1.98 9.19 14.98
C ARG A 376 1.90 10.71 15.06
N ASP A 377 2.82 11.33 15.80
CA ASP A 377 2.85 12.78 15.98
C ASP A 377 3.20 13.51 14.67
N TRP A 378 4.01 12.87 13.81
CA TRP A 378 4.23 13.35 12.45
C TRP A 378 2.95 13.28 11.63
N ALA A 379 2.25 12.14 11.62
CA ALA A 379 0.99 11.97 10.88
C ALA A 379 -0.12 12.94 11.33
N ALA A 380 -0.20 13.22 12.63
CA ALA A 380 -1.15 14.19 13.18
C ALA A 380 -0.93 15.62 12.64
N ARG A 381 0.29 15.96 12.23
CA ARG A 381 0.64 17.27 11.66
C ARG A 381 0.66 17.30 10.13
N HIS A 382 0.64 16.13 9.46
CA HIS A 382 0.81 15.99 8.02
C HIS A 382 -0.30 15.11 7.46
N ASP A 383 -1.32 15.74 6.92
CA ASP A 383 -2.40 15.07 6.22
C ASP A 383 -1.94 14.69 4.80
N GLY A 384 -1.59 13.42 4.60
CA GLY A 384 -1.09 12.91 3.32
C GLY A 384 -2.13 13.01 2.20
N ALA A 385 -3.41 12.79 2.49
CA ALA A 385 -4.47 12.88 1.48
C ALA A 385 -4.70 14.33 1.03
N ARG A 386 -4.69 15.28 1.97
CA ARG A 386 -4.76 16.71 1.65
C ARG A 386 -3.55 17.15 0.83
N ARG A 387 -2.33 16.75 1.24
CA ARG A 387 -1.11 17.07 0.48
C ARG A 387 -1.15 16.49 -0.93
N ALA A 388 -1.59 15.25 -1.09
CA ALA A 388 -1.74 14.63 -2.40
C ALA A 388 -2.76 15.38 -3.28
N ALA A 389 -3.89 15.81 -2.72
CA ALA A 389 -4.88 16.60 -3.43
C ALA A 389 -4.32 17.95 -3.90
N GLU A 390 -3.57 18.68 -3.06
CA GLU A 390 -2.89 19.93 -3.43
C GLU A 390 -1.91 19.74 -4.59
N LEU A 391 -1.18 18.62 -4.61
CA LEU A 391 -0.25 18.28 -5.69
C LEU A 391 -0.97 17.93 -6.99
N VAL A 392 -2.11 17.25 -6.92
CA VAL A 392 -2.95 16.95 -8.09
C VAL A 392 -3.53 18.24 -8.67
N GLU A 393 -3.99 19.18 -7.84
CA GLU A 393 -4.45 20.50 -8.30
C GLU A 393 -3.35 21.29 -9.03
N ALA A 394 -2.15 21.32 -8.42
CA ALA A 394 -1.00 21.99 -9.02
C ALA A 394 -0.58 21.33 -10.36
N PHE A 395 -0.63 20.01 -10.41
CA PHE A 395 -0.41 19.25 -11.63
C PHE A 395 -1.45 19.60 -12.69
N ALA A 396 -2.73 19.56 -12.35
CA ALA A 396 -3.82 19.92 -13.28
C ALA A 396 -3.68 21.35 -13.80
N ALA A 397 -3.31 22.31 -12.96
CA ALA A 397 -3.11 23.69 -13.36
C ALA A 397 -1.97 23.85 -14.39
N ARG A 398 -0.86 23.12 -14.21
CA ARG A 398 0.26 23.14 -15.18
C ARG A 398 -0.13 22.55 -16.52
N GLU A 399 -0.84 21.41 -16.51
CA GLU A 399 -1.19 20.66 -17.70
C GLU A 399 -2.27 21.35 -18.56
N THR A 400 -3.18 22.11 -17.93
CA THR A 400 -4.23 22.87 -18.65
C THR A 400 -3.76 24.24 -19.12
N SER A 401 -2.56 24.70 -18.71
CA SER A 401 -1.98 25.97 -19.14
C SER A 401 -0.93 25.81 -20.25
N ALA A 402 -0.53 24.57 -20.57
CA ALA A 402 0.43 24.23 -21.62
C ALA A 402 -0.28 23.84 -22.92
#